data_ad12a5c2861cc050766b6e9a9e5a8ca2
#
_entry.id   ad12a5c2861cc050766b6e9a9e5a8ca2
#
_cell.length_a   1.000
_cell.length_b   1.000
_cell.length_c   1.000
_cell.angle_alpha   90.00
_cell.angle_beta   90.00
_cell.angle_gamma   90.00
#
_symmetry.space_group_name_H-M   'P 1'
#
loop_
_entity.id
_entity.type
_entity.pdbx_description
1 polymer ?
#
loop_
_entity_poly.entity_id
_entity_poly.type
_entity_poly.pdbx_seq_one_letter_code
_entity_poly.pdbx_strand_id
1 'polypeptide(L)'
;MKLVTRLNSKMVKIFTAKKFYFLILIVLLLPFQPAQAQDSTGPIYIVQPGDSLSSIASRFNVSLNDLLAANGITDPNQLTAGQQLTIPGLEGVTGILNTRFINFGDSYRSLIRQTQVSEDLFKRLNRVVSPSEFYVGVNMIIPEQGENQNQKRISPNTGESLLELAVKNNIDVWTLADINHLQGSWDGLPNDTLFAPGESSGESTSGLPSAFISAEIRDLPIKQGGTGVIQVTTQPDVTLGGLLVDHPLNFFLNDDGTQVALQGVHALLEPGVYPLRLDATLPDGSKQSYEQLILIISGNYPEDPILFVDPATIDPASTEPELQELVNITLPSTTTKYWNGGF
;
A
#
# COMPACT_ATOMS: atom_id res chain seq x y z
N MET A 1 95.40 2.64 -5.77
CA MET A 1 94.17 3.42 -5.96
C MET A 1 92.93 2.61 -6.47
N LYS A 2 93.02 1.27 -6.67
CA LYS A 2 91.90 0.42 -7.16
C LYS A 2 91.18 -0.42 -6.08
N LEU A 3 91.65 -0.42 -4.83
CA LEU A 3 91.01 -1.20 -3.75
C LEU A 3 89.93 -0.45 -2.93
N VAL A 4 90.08 0.86 -2.80
CA VAL A 4 89.17 1.71 -2.03
C VAL A 4 87.85 1.91 -2.76
N THR A 5 87.84 1.94 -4.10
CA THR A 5 86.63 2.10 -4.91
C THR A 5 85.71 0.85 -4.92
N ARG A 6 86.26 -0.37 -4.68
CA ARG A 6 85.43 -1.59 -4.63
C ARG A 6 84.70 -1.79 -3.28
N LEU A 7 85.21 -1.26 -2.17
CA LEU A 7 84.58 -1.35 -0.87
C LEU A 7 83.32 -0.41 -0.76
N ASN A 8 83.40 0.82 -1.32
CA ASN A 8 82.33 1.75 -1.29
C ASN A 8 81.10 1.31 -2.12
N SER A 9 81.33 0.60 -3.26
CA SER A 9 80.22 0.13 -4.09
C SER A 9 79.43 -1.05 -3.47
N LYS A 10 80.13 -1.90 -2.70
CA LYS A 10 79.40 -2.97 -1.95
C LYS A 10 78.70 -2.48 -0.73
N MET A 11 79.18 -1.47 0.01
CA MET A 11 78.52 -0.85 1.17
C MET A 11 77.24 -0.08 0.74
N VAL A 12 77.32 0.64 -0.36
CA VAL A 12 76.15 1.35 -0.89
C VAL A 12 74.99 0.39 -1.34
N LYS A 13 75.36 -0.74 -1.98
CA LYS A 13 74.39 -1.78 -2.36
C LYS A 13 73.79 -2.52 -1.17
N ILE A 14 74.55 -2.73 -0.09
CA ILE A 14 73.99 -3.36 1.14
C ILE A 14 73.05 -2.39 1.90
N PHE A 15 73.38 -1.09 1.86
CA PHE A 15 72.57 -0.08 2.53
C PHE A 15 71.26 0.18 1.79
N THR A 16 71.25 0.16 0.46
CA THR A 16 70.01 0.26 -0.34
C THR A 16 69.12 -0.98 -0.24
N ALA A 17 69.76 -2.20 -0.24
CA ALA A 17 69.02 -3.44 -0.05
C ALA A 17 68.35 -3.50 1.33
N LYS A 18 69.05 -3.13 2.42
CA LYS A 18 68.45 -3.08 3.77
C LYS A 18 67.28 -2.08 3.90
N LYS A 19 67.39 -0.92 3.26
CA LYS A 19 66.29 0.05 3.22
C LYS A 19 65.10 -0.49 2.43
N PHE A 20 65.32 -1.24 1.35
CA PHE A 20 64.27 -1.86 0.56
C PHE A 20 63.56 -2.99 1.33
N TYR A 21 64.30 -3.85 2.03
CA TYR A 21 63.68 -4.88 2.90
C TYR A 21 62.95 -4.28 4.09
N PHE A 22 63.44 -3.16 4.65
CA PHE A 22 62.77 -2.44 5.74
C PHE A 22 61.46 -1.80 5.25
N LEU A 23 61.41 -1.28 4.02
CA LEU A 23 60.20 -0.73 3.41
C LEU A 23 59.16 -1.83 3.13
N ILE A 24 59.61 -3.03 2.66
CA ILE A 24 58.72 -4.19 2.47
C ILE A 24 58.17 -4.68 3.83
N LEU A 25 59.00 -4.68 4.87
CA LEU A 25 58.58 -5.08 6.21
C LEU A 25 57.54 -4.12 6.80
N ILE A 26 57.66 -2.82 6.54
CA ILE A 26 56.67 -1.81 6.94
C ILE A 26 55.34 -2.01 6.21
N VAL A 27 55.35 -2.33 4.92
CA VAL A 27 54.15 -2.62 4.14
C VAL A 27 53.43 -3.89 4.62
N LEU A 28 54.19 -4.90 5.06
CA LEU A 28 53.68 -6.16 5.63
C LEU A 28 53.16 -6.01 7.06
N LEU A 29 53.54 -4.95 7.78
CA LEU A 29 53.07 -4.63 9.13
C LEU A 29 51.88 -3.66 9.12
N LEU A 30 51.46 -3.14 7.96
CA LEU A 30 50.20 -2.42 7.87
C LEU A 30 49.07 -3.39 8.21
N PRO A 31 48.20 -3.08 9.22
CA PRO A 31 47.08 -3.93 9.52
C PRO A 31 46.26 -4.04 8.23
N PHE A 32 46.14 -5.26 7.72
CA PHE A 32 45.18 -5.61 6.68
C PHE A 32 43.82 -5.40 7.34
N GLN A 33 43.30 -4.18 7.24
CA GLN A 33 41.89 -3.97 7.59
C GLN A 33 41.13 -4.78 6.54
N PRO A 34 40.43 -5.86 6.93
CA PRO A 34 39.48 -6.44 6.02
C PRO A 34 38.55 -5.27 5.60
N ALA A 35 38.41 -5.05 4.31
CA ALA A 35 37.36 -4.21 3.80
C ALA A 35 36.10 -4.77 4.49
N GLN A 36 35.58 -4.06 5.48
CA GLN A 36 34.24 -4.35 5.98
C GLN A 36 33.40 -4.25 4.71
N ALA A 37 32.91 -5.40 4.24
CA ALA A 37 31.79 -5.41 3.35
C ALA A 37 30.79 -4.49 4.07
N GLN A 38 30.52 -3.36 3.47
CA GLN A 38 29.49 -2.47 3.93
C GLN A 38 28.27 -3.35 3.91
N ASP A 39 27.87 -3.85 5.08
CA ASP A 39 26.58 -4.53 5.20
C ASP A 39 25.61 -3.59 4.49
N SER A 40 25.12 -4.02 3.35
CA SER A 40 24.08 -3.33 2.65
C SER A 40 22.84 -3.51 3.52
N THR A 41 22.81 -2.76 4.62
CA THR A 41 21.69 -2.74 5.57
C THR A 41 20.56 -1.92 4.96
N GLY A 42 20.11 -2.38 3.80
CA GLY A 42 18.84 -1.96 3.22
C GLY A 42 17.70 -2.67 3.96
N PRO A 43 16.48 -2.18 3.81
CA PRO A 43 15.30 -2.84 4.34
C PRO A 43 15.13 -4.21 3.68
N ILE A 44 14.52 -5.12 4.42
CA ILE A 44 14.29 -6.50 3.99
C ILE A 44 12.83 -6.66 3.56
N TYR A 45 12.61 -7.31 2.44
CA TYR A 45 11.30 -7.78 2.02
C TYR A 45 11.23 -9.30 2.12
N ILE A 46 10.15 -9.82 2.69
CA ILE A 46 9.89 -11.26 2.74
C ILE A 46 9.02 -11.65 1.55
N VAL A 47 9.56 -12.49 0.67
CA VAL A 47 8.88 -12.97 -0.54
C VAL A 47 7.57 -13.65 -0.21
N GLN A 48 6.49 -13.20 -0.82
CA GLN A 48 5.16 -13.76 -0.66
C GLN A 48 4.85 -14.83 -1.73
N PRO A 49 3.94 -15.78 -1.46
CA PRO A 49 3.48 -16.71 -2.49
C PRO A 49 2.94 -15.96 -3.72
N GLY A 50 3.43 -16.34 -4.91
CA GLY A 50 3.06 -15.69 -6.18
C GLY A 50 3.94 -14.50 -6.58
N ASP A 51 4.90 -14.08 -5.74
CA ASP A 51 5.87 -13.08 -6.13
C ASP A 51 6.85 -13.61 -7.19
N SER A 52 7.31 -12.69 -8.02
CA SER A 52 8.48 -12.85 -8.90
C SER A 52 9.46 -11.72 -8.67
N LEU A 53 10.76 -11.93 -8.97
CA LEU A 53 11.74 -10.85 -8.82
C LEU A 53 11.42 -9.62 -9.67
N SER A 54 10.81 -9.80 -10.83
CA SER A 54 10.36 -8.68 -11.68
C SER A 54 9.18 -7.93 -11.06
N SER A 55 8.21 -8.63 -10.45
CA SER A 55 7.09 -7.99 -9.75
C SER A 55 7.56 -7.25 -8.49
N ILE A 56 8.50 -7.84 -7.74
CA ILE A 56 9.12 -7.19 -6.56
C ILE A 56 9.91 -5.96 -6.99
N ALA A 57 10.77 -6.06 -8.01
CA ALA A 57 11.55 -4.93 -8.54
C ALA A 57 10.63 -3.77 -8.96
N SER A 58 9.54 -4.08 -9.67
CA SER A 58 8.53 -3.09 -10.06
C SER A 58 7.83 -2.47 -8.85
N ARG A 59 7.43 -3.27 -7.87
CA ARG A 59 6.74 -2.84 -6.65
C ARG A 59 7.58 -1.86 -5.83
N PHE A 60 8.86 -2.15 -5.66
CA PHE A 60 9.80 -1.28 -4.95
C PHE A 60 10.47 -0.24 -5.84
N ASN A 61 10.15 -0.25 -7.13
CA ASN A 61 10.67 0.63 -8.15
C ASN A 61 12.20 0.68 -8.19
N VAL A 62 12.79 -0.49 -8.15
CA VAL A 62 14.22 -0.74 -8.33
C VAL A 62 14.44 -1.50 -9.62
N SER A 63 15.63 -1.42 -10.19
CA SER A 63 15.92 -2.25 -11.36
C SER A 63 16.03 -3.72 -10.96
N LEU A 64 15.60 -4.63 -11.83
CA LEU A 64 15.77 -6.07 -11.59
C LEU A 64 17.23 -6.43 -11.39
N ASN A 65 18.14 -5.81 -12.15
CA ASN A 65 19.57 -6.07 -12.04
C ASN A 65 20.15 -5.63 -10.69
N ASP A 66 19.73 -4.47 -10.17
CA ASP A 66 20.15 -4.00 -8.86
C ASP A 66 19.62 -4.89 -7.75
N LEU A 67 18.37 -5.36 -7.87
CA LEU A 67 17.77 -6.30 -6.92
C LEU A 67 18.52 -7.64 -6.91
N LEU A 68 18.85 -8.18 -8.08
CA LEU A 68 19.65 -9.40 -8.22
C LEU A 68 21.04 -9.22 -7.60
N ALA A 69 21.72 -8.12 -7.94
CA ALA A 69 23.07 -7.83 -7.45
C ALA A 69 23.11 -7.66 -5.93
N ALA A 70 22.15 -6.92 -5.36
CA ALA A 70 22.06 -6.67 -3.91
C ALA A 70 21.85 -7.97 -3.10
N ASN A 71 21.24 -8.99 -3.73
CA ASN A 71 20.91 -10.27 -3.09
C ASN A 71 21.79 -11.44 -3.54
N GLY A 72 22.76 -11.21 -4.40
CA GLY A 72 23.64 -12.27 -4.93
C GLY A 72 22.90 -13.36 -5.72
N ILE A 73 21.74 -13.01 -6.31
CA ILE A 73 20.90 -13.95 -7.07
C ILE A 73 21.40 -14.01 -8.49
N THR A 74 21.80 -15.20 -8.94
CA THR A 74 22.31 -15.46 -10.29
C THR A 74 21.22 -15.98 -11.24
N ASP A 75 20.21 -16.68 -10.72
CA ASP A 75 19.08 -17.20 -11.48
C ASP A 75 17.77 -16.60 -10.96
N PRO A 76 17.13 -15.70 -11.72
CA PRO A 76 15.88 -15.05 -11.29
C PRO A 76 14.68 -16.00 -11.13
N ASN A 77 14.79 -17.24 -11.61
CA ASN A 77 13.71 -18.24 -11.50
C ASN A 77 13.76 -19.03 -10.18
N GLN A 78 14.79 -18.84 -9.36
CA GLN A 78 14.98 -19.55 -8.10
C GLN A 78 14.48 -18.75 -6.88
N LEU A 79 13.36 -18.06 -7.02
CA LEU A 79 12.75 -17.33 -5.91
C LEU A 79 11.82 -18.25 -5.10
N THR A 80 11.98 -18.21 -3.77
CA THR A 80 11.18 -19.06 -2.86
C THR A 80 10.37 -18.17 -1.92
N ALA A 81 9.10 -18.51 -1.71
CA ALA A 81 8.28 -17.84 -0.70
C ALA A 81 8.92 -17.97 0.69
N GLY A 82 8.93 -16.89 1.46
CA GLY A 82 9.63 -16.76 2.75
C GLY A 82 11.10 -16.34 2.63
N GLN A 83 11.68 -16.30 1.44
CA GLN A 83 13.04 -15.80 1.24
C GLN A 83 13.12 -14.32 1.60
N GLN A 84 14.20 -13.92 2.26
CA GLN A 84 14.46 -12.51 2.57
C GLN A 84 15.27 -11.89 1.44
N LEU A 85 14.80 -10.74 0.98
CA LEU A 85 15.48 -9.93 -0.04
C LEU A 85 15.80 -8.55 0.53
N THR A 86 17.05 -8.13 0.39
CA THR A 86 17.46 -6.75 0.62
C THR A 86 16.99 -5.89 -0.55
N ILE A 87 16.25 -4.81 -0.25
CA ILE A 87 15.79 -3.88 -1.28
C ILE A 87 16.80 -2.73 -1.42
N PRO A 88 17.48 -2.61 -2.56
CA PRO A 88 18.46 -1.54 -2.78
C PRO A 88 17.81 -0.17 -2.98
N GLY A 89 18.60 0.92 -2.85
CA GLY A 89 18.14 2.28 -3.14
C GLY A 89 17.25 2.91 -2.06
N LEU A 90 17.14 2.27 -0.90
CA LEU A 90 16.39 2.76 0.26
C LEU A 90 17.35 3.00 1.44
N GLU A 91 18.43 3.76 1.21
CA GLU A 91 19.42 4.04 2.23
C GLU A 91 18.79 4.74 3.44
N GLY A 92 19.16 4.29 4.64
CA GLY A 92 18.66 4.80 5.91
C GLY A 92 17.30 4.25 6.31
N VAL A 93 16.70 3.37 5.50
CA VAL A 93 15.56 2.55 5.89
C VAL A 93 16.07 1.22 6.40
N THR A 94 15.58 0.78 7.55
CA THR A 94 15.92 -0.50 8.17
C THR A 94 14.66 -1.27 8.55
N GLY A 95 14.78 -2.57 8.77
CA GLY A 95 13.67 -3.43 9.15
C GLY A 95 13.02 -4.14 7.97
N ILE A 96 11.89 -4.79 8.24
CA ILE A 96 11.13 -5.56 7.26
C ILE A 96 10.13 -4.61 6.58
N LEU A 97 10.03 -4.69 5.26
CA LEU A 97 9.02 -3.97 4.49
C LEU A 97 7.84 -4.89 4.19
N ASN A 98 6.66 -4.42 4.50
CA ASN A 98 5.41 -5.03 4.11
C ASN A 98 4.74 -4.21 3.02
N THR A 99 3.85 -4.85 2.28
CA THR A 99 3.00 -4.18 1.30
C THR A 99 1.54 -4.46 1.62
N ARG A 100 0.70 -3.43 1.54
CA ARG A 100 -0.75 -3.57 1.64
C ARG A 100 -1.44 -2.66 0.66
N PHE A 101 -2.68 -2.99 0.32
CA PHE A 101 -3.52 -2.08 -0.45
C PHE A 101 -4.11 -1.00 0.44
N ILE A 102 -4.26 0.20 -0.13
CA ILE A 102 -5.05 1.27 0.49
C ILE A 102 -6.50 0.82 0.50
N ASN A 103 -7.13 0.82 1.66
CA ASN A 103 -8.53 0.46 1.84
C ASN A 103 -9.43 1.69 1.77
N PHE A 104 -10.73 1.44 1.54
CA PHE A 104 -11.72 2.50 1.56
C PHE A 104 -11.82 3.12 2.97
N GLY A 105 -11.71 4.45 3.02
CA GLY A 105 -11.60 5.19 4.27
C GLY A 105 -10.16 5.46 4.75
N ASP A 106 -9.14 4.81 4.18
CA ASP A 106 -7.76 5.16 4.47
C ASP A 106 -7.43 6.52 3.84
N SER A 107 -6.81 7.39 4.63
CA SER A 107 -6.24 8.66 4.17
C SER A 107 -4.73 8.68 4.38
N TYR A 108 -4.05 9.58 3.67
CA TYR A 108 -2.61 9.80 3.87
C TYR A 108 -2.26 10.02 5.35
N ARG A 109 -3.05 10.85 6.05
CA ARG A 109 -2.82 11.16 7.47
C ARG A 109 -3.06 9.95 8.36
N SER A 110 -4.16 9.19 8.11
CA SER A 110 -4.46 7.99 8.90
C SER A 110 -3.37 6.93 8.74
N LEU A 111 -2.82 6.78 7.53
CA LEU A 111 -1.77 5.81 7.24
C LEU A 111 -0.44 6.16 7.91
N ILE A 112 -0.01 7.43 7.86
CA ILE A 112 1.19 7.88 8.56
C ILE A 112 1.05 7.65 10.07
N ARG A 113 -0.09 8.02 10.65
CA ARG A 113 -0.35 7.82 12.08
C ARG A 113 -0.41 6.35 12.47
N GLN A 114 -1.04 5.51 11.65
CA GLN A 114 -1.13 4.07 11.88
C GLN A 114 0.24 3.39 11.81
N THR A 115 1.05 3.78 10.82
CA THR A 115 2.36 3.16 10.60
C THR A 115 3.46 3.74 11.50
N GLN A 116 3.20 4.84 12.20
CA GLN A 116 4.19 5.55 13.03
C GLN A 116 5.48 5.88 12.28
N VAL A 117 5.39 6.04 10.97
CA VAL A 117 6.50 6.34 10.07
C VAL A 117 6.54 7.85 9.86
N SER A 118 7.72 8.45 9.81
CA SER A 118 7.82 9.87 9.48
C SER A 118 7.27 10.15 8.08
N GLU A 119 6.68 11.32 7.90
CA GLU A 119 6.08 11.72 6.63
C GLU A 119 7.07 11.65 5.46
N ASP A 120 8.32 12.10 5.70
CA ASP A 120 9.38 12.07 4.67
C ASP A 120 9.77 10.64 4.28
N LEU A 121 9.84 9.73 5.24
CA LEU A 121 10.13 8.32 4.96
C LEU A 121 8.97 7.67 4.20
N PHE A 122 7.74 7.94 4.61
CA PHE A 122 6.53 7.42 3.97
C PHE A 122 6.43 7.88 2.50
N LYS A 123 6.66 9.18 2.24
CA LYS A 123 6.71 9.73 0.88
C LYS A 123 7.80 9.09 0.03
N ARG A 124 9.00 8.93 0.61
CA ARG A 124 10.13 8.33 -0.10
C ARG A 124 9.91 6.86 -0.44
N LEU A 125 9.37 6.07 0.49
CA LEU A 125 9.06 4.65 0.26
C LEU A 125 8.01 4.47 -0.85
N ASN A 126 6.96 5.30 -0.82
CA ASN A 126 5.82 5.16 -1.72
C ASN A 126 5.88 6.10 -2.93
N ARG A 127 6.92 6.96 -3.02
CA ARG A 127 7.10 7.98 -4.08
C ARG A 127 5.87 8.86 -4.27
N VAL A 128 5.16 9.13 -3.21
CA VAL A 128 3.96 9.93 -3.23
C VAL A 128 4.34 11.40 -3.18
N VAL A 129 3.86 12.16 -4.13
CA VAL A 129 4.08 13.61 -4.22
C VAL A 129 2.90 14.36 -3.61
N SER A 130 1.70 13.78 -3.69
CA SER A 130 0.46 14.40 -3.21
C SER A 130 -0.44 13.42 -2.47
N PRO A 131 -1.16 13.85 -1.41
CA PRO A 131 -2.21 13.05 -0.78
C PRO A 131 -3.31 12.59 -1.75
N SER A 132 -3.50 13.29 -2.87
CA SER A 132 -4.48 12.92 -3.91
C SER A 132 -4.11 11.69 -4.72
N GLU A 133 -2.90 11.16 -4.56
CA GLU A 133 -2.46 9.91 -5.21
C GLU A 133 -2.82 8.65 -4.42
N PHE A 134 -3.51 8.81 -3.28
CA PHE A 134 -3.96 7.71 -2.44
C PHE A 134 -5.33 7.20 -2.89
N TYR A 135 -5.33 6.30 -3.86
CA TYR A 135 -6.53 5.62 -4.34
C TYR A 135 -6.71 4.28 -3.64
N VAL A 136 -7.94 3.90 -3.38
CA VAL A 136 -8.27 2.54 -2.91
C VAL A 136 -7.76 1.52 -3.93
N GLY A 137 -7.08 0.48 -3.44
CA GLY A 137 -6.50 -0.56 -4.29
C GLY A 137 -5.07 -0.27 -4.78
N VAL A 138 -4.50 0.90 -4.47
CA VAL A 138 -3.07 1.14 -4.69
C VAL A 138 -2.26 0.37 -3.68
N ASN A 139 -1.24 -0.34 -4.14
CA ASN A 139 -0.32 -1.05 -3.26
C ASN A 139 0.66 -0.08 -2.62
N MET A 140 0.79 -0.16 -1.32
CA MET A 140 1.60 0.73 -0.51
C MET A 140 2.66 -0.07 0.26
N ILE A 141 3.87 0.50 0.33
CA ILE A 141 4.99 -0.05 1.09
C ILE A 141 5.00 0.58 2.47
N ILE A 142 5.00 -0.25 3.50
CA ILE A 142 5.10 0.16 4.90
C ILE A 142 6.20 -0.65 5.60
N PRO A 143 7.05 -0.01 6.42
CA PRO A 143 7.93 -0.76 7.31
C PRO A 143 7.09 -1.55 8.31
N GLU A 144 7.46 -2.79 8.53
CA GLU A 144 6.93 -3.56 9.65
C GLU A 144 7.46 -2.94 10.94
N GLN A 145 6.58 -2.28 11.65
CA GLN A 145 6.88 -1.86 13.02
C GLN A 145 6.51 -3.02 13.93
N GLY A 146 7.42 -3.32 14.88
CA GLY A 146 7.11 -4.30 15.93
C GLY A 146 5.75 -3.97 16.55
N GLU A 147 5.02 -5.01 16.92
CA GLU A 147 3.63 -5.01 17.37
C GLU A 147 3.26 -3.85 18.33
N ASN A 148 2.92 -2.69 17.76
CA ASN A 148 2.16 -1.66 18.46
C ASN A 148 0.68 -2.05 18.49
N GLN A 149 0.39 -3.27 18.97
CA GLN A 149 -0.91 -3.91 18.89
C GLN A 149 -1.97 -3.33 19.84
N ASN A 150 -1.58 -2.43 20.74
CA ASN A 150 -2.51 -1.87 21.72
C ASN A 150 -2.92 -0.44 21.41
N GLN A 151 -3.25 -0.16 20.16
CA GLN A 151 -3.79 1.13 19.78
C GLN A 151 -5.24 0.99 19.32
N LYS A 152 -6.12 1.70 20.02
CA LYS A 152 -7.51 1.83 19.61
C LYS A 152 -7.64 3.06 18.71
N ARG A 153 -8.40 2.95 17.65
CA ARG A 153 -8.74 4.08 16.78
C ARG A 153 -9.82 4.93 17.40
N ILE A 154 -9.69 6.23 17.29
CA ILE A 154 -10.67 7.22 17.75
C ILE A 154 -10.81 8.32 16.70
N SER A 155 -11.92 9.04 16.70
CA SER A 155 -12.15 10.14 15.77
C SER A 155 -12.81 11.32 16.49
N PRO A 156 -12.32 12.55 16.28
CA PRO A 156 -13.00 13.74 16.78
C PRO A 156 -14.35 13.95 16.07
N ASN A 157 -15.40 14.21 16.82
CA ASN A 157 -16.66 14.63 16.24
C ASN A 157 -16.62 16.11 15.81
N THR A 158 -17.56 16.53 15.00
CA THR A 158 -17.70 17.93 14.64
C THR A 158 -17.95 18.78 15.89
N GLY A 159 -17.06 19.74 16.15
CA GLY A 159 -17.11 20.60 17.31
C GLY A 159 -16.44 20.03 18.58
N GLU A 160 -15.97 18.79 18.56
CA GLU A 160 -15.23 18.18 19.67
C GLU A 160 -13.76 18.65 19.65
N SER A 161 -13.27 19.14 20.77
CA SER A 161 -11.86 19.52 20.93
C SER A 161 -10.96 18.31 21.18
N LEU A 162 -9.68 18.44 20.88
CA LEU A 162 -8.69 17.39 21.17
C LEU A 162 -8.65 17.06 22.68
N LEU A 163 -8.85 18.05 23.54
CA LEU A 163 -8.90 17.86 24.99
C LEU A 163 -10.13 17.03 25.41
N GLU A 164 -11.31 17.33 24.87
CA GLU A 164 -12.53 16.53 25.14
C GLU A 164 -12.37 15.10 24.66
N LEU A 165 -11.81 14.91 23.48
CA LEU A 165 -11.52 13.59 22.93
C LEU A 165 -10.54 12.82 23.83
N ALA A 166 -9.48 13.49 24.33
CA ALA A 166 -8.50 12.90 25.24
C ALA A 166 -9.15 12.46 26.56
N VAL A 167 -9.94 13.33 27.18
CA VAL A 167 -10.67 13.02 28.44
C VAL A 167 -11.63 11.87 28.23
N LYS A 168 -12.40 11.85 27.15
CA LYS A 168 -13.34 10.78 26.82
C LYS A 168 -12.66 9.41 26.67
N ASN A 169 -11.41 9.40 26.20
CA ASN A 169 -10.63 8.20 26.01
C ASN A 169 -9.67 7.89 27.18
N ASN A 170 -9.76 8.65 28.28
CA ASN A 170 -8.93 8.50 29.48
C ASN A 170 -7.42 8.55 29.17
N ILE A 171 -7.02 9.48 28.33
CA ILE A 171 -5.63 9.76 27.95
C ILE A 171 -5.35 11.25 28.18
N ASP A 172 -4.12 11.61 28.51
CA ASP A 172 -3.74 13.02 28.52
C ASP A 172 -3.57 13.56 27.08
N VAL A 173 -3.87 14.84 26.93
CA VAL A 173 -3.89 15.48 25.60
C VAL A 173 -2.53 15.53 24.91
N TRP A 174 -1.43 15.57 25.69
CA TRP A 174 -0.08 15.62 25.16
C TRP A 174 0.32 14.24 24.60
N THR A 175 0.04 13.19 25.33
CA THR A 175 0.23 11.81 24.86
C THR A 175 -0.62 11.54 23.63
N LEU A 176 -1.88 12.01 23.58
CA LEU A 176 -2.71 11.88 22.40
C LEU A 176 -2.12 12.62 21.18
N ALA A 177 -1.59 13.82 21.40
CA ALA A 177 -0.95 14.60 20.35
C ALA A 177 0.34 13.93 19.83
N ASP A 178 1.17 13.41 20.74
CA ASP A 178 2.45 12.78 20.43
C ASP A 178 2.27 11.50 19.61
N ILE A 179 1.41 10.58 20.06
CA ILE A 179 1.11 9.33 19.36
C ILE A 179 0.62 9.59 17.93
N ASN A 180 -0.11 10.70 17.72
CA ASN A 180 -0.69 11.04 16.43
C ASN A 180 0.13 12.05 15.62
N HIS A 181 1.32 12.40 16.09
CA HIS A 181 2.21 13.39 15.46
C HIS A 181 1.50 14.72 15.15
N LEU A 182 0.61 15.15 16.05
CA LEU A 182 -0.14 16.40 15.86
C LEU A 182 0.75 17.60 16.13
N GLN A 183 0.70 18.58 15.24
CA GLN A 183 1.43 19.84 15.39
C GLN A 183 0.79 20.78 16.43
N GLY A 184 -0.45 20.49 16.79
CA GLY A 184 -1.21 21.24 17.79
C GLY A 184 -2.67 20.77 17.85
N SER A 185 -3.46 21.40 18.75
CA SER A 185 -4.88 21.03 18.93
C SER A 185 -5.74 21.25 17.68
N TRP A 186 -5.31 22.09 16.76
CA TRP A 186 -5.98 22.36 15.47
C TRP A 186 -5.73 21.28 14.41
N ASP A 187 -4.76 20.39 14.64
CA ASP A 187 -4.34 19.39 13.66
C ASP A 187 -5.17 18.09 13.74
N GLY A 188 -5.98 17.93 14.78
CA GLY A 188 -7.00 16.88 14.89
C GLY A 188 -8.31 17.37 14.27
N LEU A 189 -8.54 17.08 13.00
CA LEU A 189 -9.74 17.53 12.29
C LEU A 189 -10.94 16.63 12.61
N PRO A 190 -12.19 17.13 12.55
CA PRO A 190 -13.39 16.30 12.64
C PRO A 190 -13.34 15.15 11.62
N ASN A 191 -13.73 13.96 12.07
CA ASN A 191 -13.67 12.71 11.30
C ASN A 191 -12.26 12.24 10.91
N ASP A 192 -11.20 12.86 11.44
CA ASP A 192 -9.83 12.39 11.25
C ASP A 192 -9.63 11.08 12.05
N THR A 193 -8.84 10.16 11.54
CA THR A 193 -8.46 8.97 12.29
C THR A 193 -7.28 9.28 13.21
N LEU A 194 -7.49 9.17 14.51
CA LEU A 194 -6.49 9.26 15.55
C LEU A 194 -6.33 7.91 16.26
N PHE A 195 -5.21 7.75 16.95
CA PHE A 195 -4.91 6.56 17.74
C PHE A 195 -4.76 6.92 19.23
N ALA A 196 -5.30 6.08 20.09
CA ALA A 196 -5.13 6.16 21.53
C ALA A 196 -4.67 4.80 22.07
N PRO A 197 -3.99 4.74 23.24
CA PRO A 197 -3.69 3.47 23.89
C PRO A 197 -4.97 2.71 24.24
N GLY A 198 -4.96 1.40 24.02
CA GLY A 198 -6.09 0.53 24.35
C GLY A 198 -6.28 -0.58 23.34
N GLU A 199 -7.08 -1.57 23.69
CA GLU A 199 -7.42 -2.66 22.77
C GLU A 199 -8.36 -2.15 21.68
N SER A 200 -8.08 -2.56 20.44
CA SER A 200 -8.98 -2.29 19.31
C SER A 200 -10.28 -3.05 19.51
N SER A 201 -11.40 -2.34 19.54
CA SER A 201 -12.74 -2.92 19.66
C SER A 201 -13.24 -3.61 18.39
N GLY A 202 -12.35 -3.82 17.41
CA GLY A 202 -12.70 -4.37 16.10
C GLY A 202 -13.41 -3.37 15.17
N GLU A 203 -13.70 -2.18 15.66
CA GLU A 203 -14.22 -1.10 14.84
C GLU A 203 -13.12 -0.59 13.90
N SER A 204 -13.30 -0.81 12.62
CA SER A 204 -12.47 -0.18 11.59
C SER A 204 -12.83 1.30 11.52
N THR A 205 -12.32 2.11 12.40
CA THR A 205 -12.43 3.56 12.26
C THR A 205 -11.45 4.05 11.19
N SER A 206 -11.78 3.77 9.96
CA SER A 206 -11.29 4.53 8.81
C SER A 206 -11.89 5.95 8.92
N GLY A 207 -11.38 6.92 8.17
CA GLY A 207 -11.95 8.28 8.15
C GLY A 207 -13.40 8.36 7.63
N LEU A 208 -14.18 7.31 7.86
CA LEU A 208 -15.58 7.24 7.47
C LEU A 208 -16.47 8.03 8.45
N PRO A 209 -17.56 8.64 7.95
CA PRO A 209 -18.60 9.24 8.79
C PRO A 209 -19.17 8.25 9.81
N SER A 210 -19.70 8.77 10.92
CA SER A 210 -20.14 7.98 12.08
C SER A 210 -21.28 6.97 11.81
N ALA A 211 -22.01 7.12 10.72
CA ALA A 211 -23.02 6.15 10.28
C ALA A 211 -22.38 4.80 9.87
N PHE A 212 -21.10 4.81 9.46
CA PHE A 212 -20.37 3.62 9.03
C PHE A 212 -19.50 3.11 10.16
N ILE A 213 -19.66 1.87 10.55
CA ILE A 213 -18.76 1.18 11.49
C ILE A 213 -17.53 0.67 10.73
N SER A 214 -17.75 0.03 9.56
CA SER A 214 -16.68 -0.42 8.69
C SER A 214 -17.15 -0.45 7.23
N ALA A 215 -16.18 -0.31 6.32
CA ALA A 215 -16.37 -0.60 4.91
C ALA A 215 -15.12 -1.32 4.39
N GLU A 216 -15.33 -2.46 3.76
CA GLU A 216 -14.27 -3.29 3.20
C GLU A 216 -14.58 -3.57 1.73
N ILE A 217 -13.58 -3.45 0.89
CA ILE A 217 -13.67 -3.84 -0.51
C ILE A 217 -12.74 -5.02 -0.71
N ARG A 218 -13.29 -6.14 -1.17
CA ARG A 218 -12.54 -7.36 -1.38
C ARG A 218 -11.82 -7.35 -2.74
N ASP A 219 -10.77 -8.16 -2.81
CA ASP A 219 -10.02 -8.46 -4.03
C ASP A 219 -9.46 -7.20 -4.74
N LEU A 220 -8.94 -6.27 -3.94
CA LEU A 220 -8.27 -5.08 -4.45
C LEU A 220 -6.93 -5.42 -5.15
N PRO A 221 -6.57 -4.69 -6.21
CA PRO A 221 -7.38 -3.72 -6.96
C PRO A 221 -8.42 -4.42 -7.83
N ILE A 222 -9.57 -3.77 -8.04
CA ILE A 222 -10.63 -4.34 -8.89
C ILE A 222 -10.12 -4.41 -10.34
N LYS A 223 -10.47 -5.51 -11.04
CA LYS A 223 -10.09 -5.70 -12.45
C LYS A 223 -11.28 -5.41 -13.37
N GLN A 224 -10.98 -4.93 -14.57
CA GLN A 224 -11.95 -4.94 -15.69
C GLN A 224 -12.62 -6.32 -15.81
N GLY A 225 -13.92 -6.36 -16.07
CA GLY A 225 -14.70 -7.59 -16.19
C GLY A 225 -14.89 -8.36 -14.88
N GLY A 226 -14.31 -7.86 -13.78
CA GLY A 226 -14.48 -8.44 -12.45
C GLY A 226 -15.70 -7.90 -11.73
N THR A 227 -15.90 -8.38 -10.50
CA THR A 227 -16.97 -7.92 -9.61
C THR A 227 -16.34 -7.29 -8.37
N GLY A 228 -16.67 -6.02 -8.10
CA GLY A 228 -16.36 -5.37 -6.84
C GLY A 228 -17.32 -5.90 -5.76
N VAL A 229 -16.77 -6.42 -4.68
CA VAL A 229 -17.50 -6.85 -3.50
C VAL A 229 -17.30 -5.82 -2.40
N ILE A 230 -18.35 -5.06 -2.09
CA ILE A 230 -18.32 -3.99 -1.10
C ILE A 230 -19.12 -4.45 0.12
N GLN A 231 -18.44 -4.65 1.25
CA GLN A 231 -19.03 -5.01 2.53
C GLN A 231 -19.05 -3.81 3.45
N VAL A 232 -20.22 -3.51 4.02
CA VAL A 232 -20.39 -2.37 4.91
C VAL A 232 -21.12 -2.81 6.18
N THR A 233 -20.60 -2.39 7.32
CA THR A 233 -21.31 -2.44 8.60
C THR A 233 -21.66 -1.03 9.01
N THR A 234 -22.91 -0.83 9.39
CA THR A 234 -23.44 0.50 9.78
C THR A 234 -23.95 0.50 11.20
N GLN A 235 -24.23 1.70 11.71
CA GLN A 235 -25.07 1.85 12.88
C GLN A 235 -26.45 1.22 12.62
N PRO A 236 -27.19 0.83 13.68
CA PRO A 236 -28.53 0.27 13.53
C PRO A 236 -29.46 1.18 12.73
N ASP A 237 -30.37 0.57 11.98
CA ASP A 237 -31.46 1.24 11.25
C ASP A 237 -30.99 2.26 10.17
N VAL A 238 -29.74 2.14 9.70
CA VAL A 238 -29.21 2.93 8.59
C VAL A 238 -29.53 2.27 7.27
N THR A 239 -30.06 3.04 6.33
CA THR A 239 -30.28 2.61 4.94
C THR A 239 -29.06 2.98 4.10
N LEU A 240 -28.44 1.99 3.43
CA LEU A 240 -27.31 2.18 2.56
C LEU A 240 -27.71 2.38 1.10
N GLY A 241 -26.93 3.19 0.41
CA GLY A 241 -26.85 3.35 -1.03
C GLY A 241 -25.44 3.71 -1.45
N GLY A 242 -25.25 3.98 -2.71
CA GLY A 242 -23.96 4.44 -3.21
C GLY A 242 -23.82 4.26 -4.71
N LEU A 243 -22.63 4.53 -5.20
CA LEU A 243 -22.25 4.40 -6.61
C LEU A 243 -20.84 3.82 -6.71
N LEU A 244 -20.62 2.92 -7.65
CA LEU A 244 -19.28 2.57 -8.13
C LEU A 244 -19.21 2.94 -9.62
N VAL A 245 -18.26 3.79 -9.98
CA VAL A 245 -18.19 4.46 -11.29
C VAL A 245 -19.46 5.32 -11.47
N ASP A 246 -20.44 4.86 -12.23
CA ASP A 246 -21.72 5.50 -12.48
C ASP A 246 -22.90 4.57 -12.17
N HIS A 247 -22.66 3.39 -11.61
CA HIS A 247 -23.66 2.36 -11.35
C HIS A 247 -24.10 2.38 -9.89
N PRO A 248 -25.41 2.37 -9.61
CA PRO A 248 -25.92 2.30 -8.25
C PRO A 248 -25.53 0.99 -7.55
N LEU A 249 -25.13 1.09 -6.30
CA LEU A 249 -24.86 -0.05 -5.45
C LEU A 249 -26.18 -0.56 -4.84
N ASN A 250 -26.47 -1.83 -5.06
CA ASN A 250 -27.62 -2.51 -4.49
C ASN A 250 -27.17 -3.38 -3.32
N PHE A 251 -27.51 -2.98 -2.10
CA PHE A 251 -27.11 -3.67 -0.89
C PHE A 251 -28.13 -4.74 -0.48
N PHE A 252 -27.64 -5.88 -0.06
CA PHE A 252 -28.41 -6.92 0.60
C PHE A 252 -27.79 -7.24 1.96
N LEU A 253 -28.61 -7.68 2.91
CA LEU A 253 -28.16 -8.04 4.24
C LEU A 253 -27.63 -9.48 4.24
N ASN A 254 -26.46 -9.67 4.80
CA ASN A 254 -25.86 -11.00 5.04
C ASN A 254 -26.32 -11.54 6.41
N ASP A 255 -26.12 -12.87 6.62
CA ASP A 255 -26.49 -13.56 7.86
C ASP A 255 -25.74 -13.06 9.10
N ASP A 256 -24.53 -12.50 8.89
CA ASP A 256 -23.66 -11.91 9.92
C ASP A 256 -24.01 -10.44 10.26
N GLY A 257 -25.06 -9.89 9.65
CA GLY A 257 -25.47 -8.50 9.84
C GLY A 257 -24.69 -7.48 9.00
N THR A 258 -23.75 -7.91 8.16
CA THR A 258 -23.10 -7.02 7.19
C THR A 258 -23.99 -6.78 5.98
N GLN A 259 -23.91 -5.59 5.40
CA GLN A 259 -24.59 -5.25 4.16
C GLN A 259 -23.58 -5.37 3.02
N VAL A 260 -23.93 -6.10 1.97
CA VAL A 260 -23.05 -6.40 0.84
C VAL A 260 -23.66 -5.89 -0.46
N ALA A 261 -22.84 -5.21 -1.26
CA ALA A 261 -23.16 -4.91 -2.65
C ALA A 261 -22.16 -5.62 -3.57
N LEU A 262 -22.69 -6.18 -4.66
CA LEU A 262 -21.93 -6.76 -5.75
C LEU A 262 -22.09 -5.87 -6.97
N GLN A 263 -21.00 -5.29 -7.45
CA GLN A 263 -21.01 -4.44 -8.63
C GLN A 263 -20.06 -4.95 -9.69
N GLY A 264 -20.60 -5.38 -10.82
CA GLY A 264 -19.80 -5.74 -11.99
C GLY A 264 -19.10 -4.52 -12.58
N VAL A 265 -17.84 -4.68 -12.96
CA VAL A 265 -17.06 -3.68 -13.69
C VAL A 265 -17.00 -4.11 -15.15
N HIS A 266 -17.41 -3.22 -16.06
CA HIS A 266 -17.46 -3.53 -17.47
C HIS A 266 -16.07 -3.91 -18.01
N ALA A 267 -16.00 -4.97 -18.84
CA ALA A 267 -14.72 -5.46 -19.38
C ALA A 267 -14.05 -4.45 -20.34
N LEU A 268 -14.82 -3.52 -20.90
CA LEU A 268 -14.31 -2.45 -21.78
C LEU A 268 -14.15 -1.09 -21.05
N LEU A 269 -14.36 -1.05 -19.74
CA LEU A 269 -14.07 0.16 -18.98
C LEU A 269 -12.54 0.40 -19.03
N GLU A 270 -12.10 1.59 -19.38
CA GLU A 270 -10.67 1.88 -19.40
C GLU A 270 -10.06 1.74 -18.00
N PRO A 271 -8.86 1.13 -17.85
CA PRO A 271 -8.15 1.11 -16.58
C PRO A 271 -7.89 2.53 -16.08
N GLY A 272 -8.13 2.77 -14.82
CA GLY A 272 -7.99 4.11 -14.25
C GLY A 272 -8.52 4.22 -12.84
N VAL A 273 -8.73 5.45 -12.39
CA VAL A 273 -9.30 5.73 -11.07
C VAL A 273 -10.72 6.27 -11.22
N TYR A 274 -11.62 5.71 -10.43
CA TYR A 274 -13.05 5.97 -10.52
C TYR A 274 -13.65 6.28 -9.15
N PRO A 275 -14.72 7.06 -9.06
CA PRO A 275 -15.38 7.34 -7.80
C PRO A 275 -16.08 6.08 -7.26
N LEU A 276 -15.84 5.79 -5.99
CA LEU A 276 -16.67 4.93 -5.15
C LEU A 276 -17.29 5.80 -4.07
N ARG A 277 -18.61 5.90 -4.03
CA ARG A 277 -19.35 6.65 -3.04
C ARG A 277 -20.29 5.74 -2.27
N LEU A 278 -20.27 5.87 -0.95
CA LEU A 278 -21.26 5.28 -0.06
C LEU A 278 -22.12 6.37 0.55
N ASP A 279 -23.42 6.13 0.56
CA ASP A 279 -24.43 7.01 1.10
C ASP A 279 -25.18 6.29 2.23
N ALA A 280 -25.22 6.88 3.42
CA ALA A 280 -25.95 6.39 4.58
C ALA A 280 -27.09 7.35 4.88
N THR A 281 -28.31 6.83 4.95
CA THR A 281 -29.47 7.59 5.43
C THR A 281 -29.81 7.10 6.84
N LEU A 282 -29.75 8.01 7.82
CA LEU A 282 -30.03 7.73 9.21
C LEU A 282 -31.53 7.69 9.49
N PRO A 283 -31.98 7.14 10.64
CA PRO A 283 -33.39 7.06 10.99
C PRO A 283 -34.10 8.41 11.10
N ASP A 284 -33.37 9.49 11.39
CA ASP A 284 -33.88 10.86 11.43
C ASP A 284 -34.01 11.51 10.04
N GLY A 285 -33.67 10.79 8.98
CA GLY A 285 -33.66 11.27 7.60
C GLY A 285 -32.41 12.05 7.18
N SER A 286 -31.47 12.28 8.08
CA SER A 286 -30.20 12.90 7.73
C SER A 286 -29.34 11.95 6.87
N LYS A 287 -28.46 12.53 6.05
CA LYS A 287 -27.60 11.77 5.14
C LYS A 287 -26.14 12.03 5.45
N GLN A 288 -25.36 10.97 5.43
CA GLN A 288 -23.91 11.01 5.49
C GLN A 288 -23.37 10.28 4.28
N SER A 289 -22.46 10.93 3.55
CA SER A 289 -21.84 10.36 2.35
C SER A 289 -20.32 10.41 2.46
N TYR A 290 -19.69 9.40 1.90
CA TYR A 290 -18.23 9.36 1.78
C TYR A 290 -17.85 8.88 0.38
N GLU A 291 -16.93 9.60 -0.25
CA GLU A 291 -16.45 9.29 -1.60
C GLU A 291 -14.93 9.22 -1.60
N GLN A 292 -14.40 8.21 -2.25
CA GLN A 292 -12.97 8.04 -2.47
C GLN A 292 -12.74 7.40 -3.84
N LEU A 293 -11.64 7.77 -4.49
CA LEU A 293 -11.28 7.18 -5.76
C LEU A 293 -10.74 5.76 -5.56
N ILE A 294 -11.15 4.84 -6.43
CA ILE A 294 -10.73 3.44 -6.44
C ILE A 294 -10.03 3.11 -7.75
N LEU A 295 -8.95 2.34 -7.66
CA LEU A 295 -8.18 1.89 -8.80
C LEU A 295 -8.83 0.68 -9.45
N ILE A 296 -9.10 0.78 -10.75
CA ILE A 296 -9.50 -0.33 -11.61
C ILE A 296 -8.36 -0.62 -12.57
N ILE A 297 -7.87 -1.85 -12.55
CA ILE A 297 -6.74 -2.28 -13.38
C ILE A 297 -7.21 -3.08 -14.59
N SER A 298 -6.33 -3.23 -15.58
CA SER A 298 -6.59 -4.06 -16.76
C SER A 298 -6.88 -5.51 -16.40
N GLY A 299 -7.88 -6.09 -17.05
CA GLY A 299 -8.13 -7.53 -17.04
C GLY A 299 -7.13 -8.34 -17.87
N ASN A 300 -6.26 -7.66 -18.65
CA ASN A 300 -5.31 -8.27 -19.58
C ASN A 300 -6.00 -9.23 -20.59
N TYR A 301 -7.17 -8.80 -21.07
CA TYR A 301 -7.85 -9.57 -22.10
C TYR A 301 -7.06 -9.54 -23.41
N PRO A 302 -6.98 -10.67 -24.13
CA PRO A 302 -6.39 -10.67 -25.47
C PRO A 302 -7.20 -9.79 -26.41
N GLU A 303 -6.53 -9.08 -27.30
CA GLU A 303 -7.21 -8.37 -28.38
C GLU A 303 -7.66 -9.36 -29.45
N ASP A 304 -8.94 -9.33 -29.77
CA ASP A 304 -9.47 -10.09 -30.90
C ASP A 304 -9.10 -9.42 -32.22
N PRO A 305 -8.86 -10.20 -33.28
CA PRO A 305 -8.63 -9.65 -34.62
C PRO A 305 -9.87 -8.86 -35.08
N ILE A 306 -9.62 -7.82 -35.89
CA ILE A 306 -10.71 -7.04 -36.50
C ILE A 306 -11.63 -7.96 -37.29
N LEU A 307 -12.89 -8.04 -36.87
CA LEU A 307 -13.91 -8.80 -37.56
C LEU A 307 -14.64 -7.89 -38.54
N PHE A 308 -14.76 -8.36 -39.79
CA PHE A 308 -15.59 -7.70 -40.81
C PHE A 308 -16.98 -8.32 -40.76
N VAL A 309 -17.97 -7.52 -40.35
CA VAL A 309 -19.38 -7.92 -40.29
C VAL A 309 -20.20 -7.18 -41.31
N ASP A 310 -21.33 -7.76 -41.72
CA ASP A 310 -22.29 -7.06 -42.56
C ASP A 310 -22.83 -5.82 -41.84
N PRO A 311 -22.77 -4.61 -42.43
CA PRO A 311 -23.30 -3.40 -41.80
C PRO A 311 -24.74 -3.52 -41.30
N ALA A 312 -25.55 -4.37 -41.87
CA ALA A 312 -26.92 -4.61 -41.43
C ALA A 312 -27.00 -5.27 -40.04
N THR A 313 -25.96 -6.01 -39.62
CA THR A 313 -25.90 -6.69 -38.31
C THR A 313 -25.53 -5.74 -37.16
N ILE A 314 -24.99 -4.58 -37.46
CA ILE A 314 -24.63 -3.54 -36.49
C ILE A 314 -25.50 -2.28 -36.65
N ASP A 315 -26.54 -2.34 -37.45
CA ASP A 315 -27.49 -1.24 -37.62
C ASP A 315 -28.23 -1.00 -36.26
N PRO A 316 -28.17 0.20 -35.70
CA PRO A 316 -28.88 0.54 -34.47
C PRO A 316 -30.38 0.21 -34.52
N ALA A 317 -31.03 0.33 -35.67
CA ALA A 317 -32.43 -0.01 -35.83
C ALA A 317 -32.71 -1.50 -35.56
N SER A 318 -31.75 -2.37 -35.79
CA SER A 318 -31.86 -3.83 -35.54
C SER A 318 -31.38 -4.20 -34.12
N THR A 319 -30.32 -3.54 -33.62
CA THR A 319 -29.65 -3.94 -32.36
C THR A 319 -30.22 -3.24 -31.13
N GLU A 320 -30.77 -2.02 -31.26
CA GLU A 320 -31.29 -1.26 -30.12
C GLU A 320 -32.50 -1.92 -29.42
N PRO A 321 -33.46 -2.54 -30.15
CA PRO A 321 -34.55 -3.28 -29.48
C PRO A 321 -34.04 -4.49 -28.65
N GLU A 322 -33.04 -5.21 -29.15
CA GLU A 322 -32.44 -6.35 -28.44
C GLU A 322 -31.68 -5.89 -27.19
N LEU A 323 -30.93 -4.79 -27.32
CA LEU A 323 -30.25 -4.18 -26.18
C LEU A 323 -31.23 -3.72 -25.13
N GLN A 324 -32.35 -3.10 -25.53
CA GLN A 324 -33.39 -2.66 -24.60
C GLN A 324 -34.06 -3.84 -23.88
N GLU A 325 -34.30 -4.95 -24.58
CA GLU A 325 -34.81 -6.16 -23.97
C GLU A 325 -33.83 -6.74 -22.94
N LEU A 326 -32.52 -6.79 -23.28
CA LEU A 326 -31.46 -7.22 -22.38
C LEU A 326 -31.41 -6.33 -21.12
N VAL A 327 -31.47 -5.01 -21.29
CA VAL A 327 -31.50 -4.06 -20.16
C VAL A 327 -32.70 -4.30 -19.28
N ASN A 328 -33.91 -4.52 -19.84
CA ASN A 328 -35.11 -4.77 -19.08
C ASN A 328 -35.06 -6.07 -18.26
N ILE A 329 -34.28 -7.06 -18.75
CA ILE A 329 -34.08 -8.35 -18.04
C ILE A 329 -33.02 -8.23 -16.94
N THR A 330 -31.93 -7.48 -17.23
CA THR A 330 -30.76 -7.45 -16.35
C THR A 330 -30.77 -6.30 -15.33
N LEU A 331 -31.50 -5.22 -15.60
CA LEU A 331 -31.56 -4.05 -14.73
C LEU A 331 -32.27 -4.30 -13.38
N PRO A 332 -33.37 -5.10 -13.29
CA PRO A 332 -34.03 -5.33 -12.02
C PRO A 332 -33.10 -5.97 -11.01
N SER A 333 -32.97 -5.31 -9.85
CA SER A 333 -32.24 -5.87 -8.70
C SER A 333 -33.19 -6.15 -7.55
N THR A 334 -32.83 -7.10 -6.69
CA THR A 334 -33.58 -7.42 -5.49
C THR A 334 -32.70 -7.28 -4.26
N THR A 335 -33.31 -6.98 -3.12
CA THR A 335 -32.62 -6.99 -1.81
C THR A 335 -32.53 -8.38 -1.21
N THR A 336 -33.08 -9.38 -1.89
CA THR A 336 -33.10 -10.78 -1.43
C THR A 336 -31.95 -11.55 -2.07
N LYS A 337 -31.14 -12.16 -1.23
CA LYS A 337 -30.07 -13.08 -1.64
C LYS A 337 -30.68 -14.45 -2.00
N TYR A 338 -30.51 -14.90 -3.24
CA TYR A 338 -31.06 -16.17 -3.73
C TYR A 338 -30.01 -17.30 -3.79
N TRP A 339 -28.80 -17.09 -3.31
CA TRP A 339 -27.74 -18.10 -3.28
C TRP A 339 -27.26 -18.35 -1.84
N ASN A 340 -26.69 -19.55 -1.60
CA ASN A 340 -26.10 -19.92 -0.33
C ASN A 340 -24.56 -19.89 -0.44
N GLY A 341 -23.91 -19.47 0.63
CA GLY A 341 -22.44 -19.36 0.70
C GLY A 341 -21.91 -17.95 0.43
N GLY A 342 -20.59 -17.80 0.43
CA GLY A 342 -19.90 -16.55 0.10
C GLY A 342 -19.81 -16.34 -1.42
N PHE A 343 -19.53 -15.10 -1.80
CA PHE A 343 -19.14 -14.75 -3.17
C PHE A 343 -17.62 -14.66 -3.23
#